data_9ea927aba93406920e0e65615927e372
#
_entry.id   9ea927aba93406920e0e65615927e372
#
_cell.length_a   1.000
_cell.length_b   1.000
_cell.length_c   1.000
_cell.angle_alpha   90.00
_cell.angle_beta   90.00
_cell.angle_gamma   90.00
#
_symmetry.space_group_name_H-M   'P 1'
#
loop_
_entity.id
_entity.type
_entity.pdbx_description
1 polymer ?
#
loop_
_entity_poly.entity_id
_entity_poly.type
_entity_poly.pdbx_seq_one_letter_code
_entity_poly.pdbx_strand_id
1 'polypeptide(L)'
;MAWQRSAIACLALVLLLCGIMPAAAAANRLDAIRARGVLVVGVKTEYPPFGTLDADGKIVGMEPDMAAALASQLHVELRMVGVTTSNRLQKLADGTIDVLIATLGDTPQRRQIATLVSPDYYASGVNIMAPASKKLGAWTDLQGQTVCSTQGAYFNRAMSQRYLLDLQIYNGVRDAMLALRDGRCAGWLYDDTAISEALGRPEWQGFTMPLPSLMVSPWAIAIRQGDDGAELERVIGDQIAGWHRSGFLLDLERKWHLQPSRYLQQAQRLWSEQSDDGTYVCSRTTTGDWPDACQDQIGHGSESASALQKLGMQINDLTGLDFSFIYDGYDRGSFFHGLLVSIGLIATCVIGSITVAGLGAIMVEARLPLISRAVTAAAIFCRMTPPLLQLYVVVFGIGAFTARWGVTMNAFIAATACLSLYAGSASMAALTEAADAIRHQRPEFRLTWQGLPGAFNLAYQPVLASLVNIVKATGMASAVAVSELISSSTAIIAERGNSAVMMHVLMVIYFILVVMVMRLLTVLHRKMVRHVAA
;
A
#
# COMPACT_ATOMS: atom_id res chain seq x y z
N MET A 1 -25.46 28.38 -13.34
CA MET A 1 -24.65 29.35 -12.55
C MET A 1 -24.84 29.21 -11.04
N ALA A 2 -26.01 28.92 -10.49
CA ALA A 2 -26.20 28.75 -9.04
C ALA A 2 -25.43 27.55 -8.45
N TRP A 3 -25.37 26.43 -9.14
CA TRP A 3 -24.70 25.20 -8.72
C TRP A 3 -23.16 25.34 -8.60
N GLN A 4 -22.54 26.21 -9.39
CA GLN A 4 -21.09 26.47 -9.31
C GLN A 4 -20.71 27.28 -8.07
N ARG A 5 -21.56 28.21 -7.64
CA ARG A 5 -21.34 29.00 -6.42
C ARG A 5 -21.47 28.16 -5.14
N SER A 6 -22.41 27.21 -5.13
CA SER A 6 -22.59 26.28 -4.01
C SER A 6 -21.41 25.31 -3.86
N ALA A 7 -20.84 24.81 -4.96
CA ALA A 7 -19.68 23.91 -4.91
C ALA A 7 -18.40 24.59 -4.39
N ILE A 8 -18.18 25.84 -4.77
CA ILE A 8 -17.05 26.65 -4.30
C ILE A 8 -17.22 27.02 -2.82
N ALA A 9 -18.44 27.32 -2.39
CA ALA A 9 -18.74 27.61 -0.99
C ALA A 9 -18.55 26.38 -0.10
N CYS A 10 -18.94 25.18 -0.56
CA CYS A 10 -18.70 23.94 0.18
C CYS A 10 -17.21 23.61 0.27
N LEU A 11 -16.42 23.85 -0.79
CA LEU A 11 -14.97 23.63 -0.77
C LEU A 11 -14.26 24.60 0.18
N ALA A 12 -14.67 25.87 0.20
CA ALA A 12 -14.16 26.88 1.14
C ALA A 12 -14.52 26.57 2.59
N LEU A 13 -15.73 26.03 2.85
CA LEU A 13 -16.18 25.65 4.18
C LEU A 13 -15.42 24.42 4.72
N VAL A 14 -15.10 23.45 3.85
CA VAL A 14 -14.27 22.30 4.21
C VAL A 14 -12.83 22.72 4.54
N LEU A 15 -12.28 23.68 3.82
CA LEU A 15 -10.95 24.24 4.09
C LEU A 15 -10.90 25.09 5.37
N LEU A 16 -11.99 25.77 5.73
CA LEU A 16 -12.10 26.57 6.96
C LEU A 16 -12.32 25.71 8.22
N LEU A 17 -12.94 24.54 8.10
CA LEU A 17 -13.16 23.61 9.21
C LEU A 17 -11.89 22.79 9.59
N CYS A 18 -10.82 22.85 8.78
CA CYS A 18 -9.49 22.32 9.13
C CYS A 18 -8.63 23.30 9.95
N GLY A 19 -9.20 24.42 10.45
CA GLY A 19 -8.49 25.47 11.15
C GLY A 19 -8.41 25.25 12.66
N ILE A 20 -7.17 25.14 13.16
CA ILE A 20 -6.69 25.57 14.47
C ILE A 20 -7.28 24.82 15.67
N MET A 21 -6.72 23.64 15.94
CA MET A 21 -6.67 23.16 17.34
C MET A 21 -5.47 23.84 18.02
N PRO A 22 -5.66 24.44 19.23
CA PRO A 22 -4.52 24.97 19.98
C PRO A 22 -3.60 23.82 20.37
N ALA A 23 -2.31 23.95 20.10
CA ALA A 23 -1.29 23.06 20.64
C ALA A 23 -1.29 23.21 22.16
N ALA A 24 -1.91 22.25 22.85
CA ALA A 24 -1.71 22.09 24.29
C ALA A 24 -0.21 21.80 24.49
N ALA A 25 0.42 22.47 25.47
CA ALA A 25 1.79 22.21 25.85
C ALA A 25 1.96 20.70 26.04
N ALA A 26 2.88 20.11 25.28
CA ALA A 26 3.03 18.67 25.21
C ALA A 26 3.51 18.15 26.57
N ALA A 27 2.62 17.48 27.30
CA ALA A 27 3.01 16.66 28.44
C ALA A 27 4.00 15.59 27.94
N ASN A 28 5.08 15.36 28.70
CA ASN A 28 6.06 14.31 28.41
C ASN A 28 5.33 12.98 28.10
N ARG A 29 5.65 12.40 26.96
CA ARG A 29 4.93 11.21 26.44
C ARG A 29 5.05 10.01 27.37
N LEU A 30 6.19 9.85 28.01
CA LEU A 30 6.40 8.79 29.00
C LEU A 30 5.48 8.97 30.20
N ASP A 31 5.33 10.19 30.70
CA ASP A 31 4.43 10.49 31.82
C ASP A 31 2.96 10.27 31.44
N ALA A 32 2.60 10.61 30.20
CA ALA A 32 1.25 10.34 29.69
C ALA A 32 0.96 8.82 29.61
N ILE A 33 1.92 8.01 29.19
CA ILE A 33 1.82 6.54 29.16
C ILE A 33 1.69 6.00 30.59
N ARG A 34 2.52 6.44 31.53
CA ARG A 34 2.47 6.04 32.94
C ARG A 34 1.17 6.45 33.61
N ALA A 35 0.72 7.67 33.39
CA ALA A 35 -0.56 8.15 33.94
C ALA A 35 -1.77 7.38 33.41
N ARG A 36 -1.75 6.98 32.14
CA ARG A 36 -2.77 6.13 31.52
C ARG A 36 -2.68 4.67 31.97
N GLY A 37 -1.53 4.23 32.46
CA GLY A 37 -1.25 2.86 32.91
C GLY A 37 -1.17 1.82 31.77
N VAL A 38 -1.13 2.25 30.50
CA VAL A 38 -1.15 1.37 29.32
C VAL A 38 -0.13 1.85 28.28
N LEU A 39 0.73 0.93 27.81
CA LEU A 39 1.59 1.12 26.63
C LEU A 39 0.94 0.49 25.40
N VAL A 40 0.71 1.27 24.36
CA VAL A 40 0.14 0.80 23.10
C VAL A 40 1.25 0.57 22.09
N VAL A 41 1.50 -0.69 21.73
CA VAL A 41 2.60 -1.07 20.84
C VAL A 41 2.07 -1.61 19.51
N GLY A 42 2.55 -1.03 18.41
CA GLY A 42 2.31 -1.54 17.06
C GLY A 42 3.29 -2.69 16.76
N VAL A 43 2.74 -3.87 16.44
CA VAL A 43 3.52 -5.07 16.08
C VAL A 43 2.96 -5.71 14.82
N LYS A 44 3.80 -6.37 14.03
CA LYS A 44 3.34 -7.10 12.85
C LYS A 44 2.51 -8.32 13.21
N THR A 45 1.58 -8.69 12.32
CA THR A 45 0.73 -9.88 12.45
C THR A 45 0.88 -10.86 11.28
N GLU A 46 1.72 -10.52 10.30
CA GLU A 46 1.92 -11.31 9.07
C GLU A 46 3.41 -11.54 8.77
N TYR A 47 4.24 -11.52 9.79
CA TYR A 47 5.70 -11.68 9.65
C TYR A 47 6.26 -12.67 10.69
N PRO A 48 5.91 -13.96 10.59
CA PRO A 48 6.49 -14.95 11.47
C PRO A 48 8.01 -15.12 11.23
N PRO A 49 8.79 -15.39 12.27
CA PRO A 49 8.37 -15.51 13.65
C PRO A 49 8.51 -14.20 14.46
N PHE A 50 8.73 -13.04 13.80
CA PHE A 50 8.84 -11.74 14.46
C PHE A 50 7.50 -11.26 15.04
N GLY A 51 6.41 -11.36 14.26
CA GLY A 51 5.05 -11.06 14.70
C GLY A 51 4.01 -11.78 13.84
N THR A 52 3.15 -12.58 14.46
CA THR A 52 2.10 -13.34 13.79
C THR A 52 0.90 -13.53 14.69
N LEU A 53 -0.21 -13.97 14.12
CA LEU A 53 -1.36 -14.44 14.90
C LEU A 53 -1.24 -15.95 15.15
N ASP A 54 -1.43 -16.37 16.39
CA ASP A 54 -1.57 -17.78 16.73
C ASP A 54 -2.97 -18.32 16.38
N ALA A 55 -3.23 -19.59 16.71
CA ALA A 55 -4.51 -20.24 16.44
C ALA A 55 -5.71 -19.58 17.16
N ASP A 56 -5.47 -18.91 18.27
CA ASP A 56 -6.47 -18.22 19.08
C ASP A 56 -6.64 -16.74 18.67
N GLY A 57 -5.90 -16.30 17.64
CA GLY A 57 -5.90 -14.93 17.16
C GLY A 57 -5.11 -13.96 18.02
N LYS A 58 -4.28 -14.44 18.95
CA LYS A 58 -3.38 -13.63 19.77
C LYS A 58 -2.12 -13.30 18.98
N ILE A 59 -1.63 -12.07 19.15
CA ILE A 59 -0.37 -11.64 18.51
C ILE A 59 0.79 -12.24 19.32
N VAL A 60 1.65 -13.00 18.65
CA VAL A 60 2.81 -13.69 19.22
C VAL A 60 4.04 -13.52 18.33
N GLY A 61 5.24 -13.63 18.89
CA GLY A 61 6.50 -13.50 18.15
C GLY A 61 7.60 -12.84 18.96
N MET A 62 8.76 -12.69 18.34
CA MET A 62 9.92 -12.04 18.96
C MET A 62 9.59 -10.57 19.36
N GLU A 63 8.97 -9.81 18.48
CA GLU A 63 8.63 -8.40 18.74
C GLU A 63 7.50 -8.22 19.77
N PRO A 64 6.44 -9.03 19.80
CA PRO A 64 5.50 -9.13 20.93
C PRO A 64 6.17 -9.39 22.29
N ASP A 65 7.17 -10.27 22.34
CA ASP A 65 7.90 -10.53 23.58
C ASP A 65 8.74 -9.31 24.00
N MET A 66 9.36 -8.61 23.05
CA MET A 66 10.05 -7.33 23.31
C MET A 66 9.09 -6.26 23.82
N ALA A 67 7.89 -6.17 23.22
CA ALA A 67 6.84 -5.24 23.66
C ALA A 67 6.40 -5.55 25.10
N ALA A 68 6.26 -6.82 25.46
CA ALA A 68 5.94 -7.25 26.83
C ALA A 68 7.05 -6.90 27.82
N ALA A 69 8.31 -7.12 27.44
CA ALA A 69 9.46 -6.74 28.27
C ALA A 69 9.52 -5.22 28.49
N LEU A 70 9.27 -4.42 27.46
CA LEU A 70 9.23 -2.95 27.56
C LEU A 70 8.09 -2.46 28.47
N ALA A 71 6.88 -2.98 28.33
CA ALA A 71 5.74 -2.62 29.17
C ALA A 71 5.97 -2.99 30.64
N SER A 72 6.58 -4.16 30.88
CA SER A 72 7.00 -4.59 32.23
C SER A 72 8.01 -3.63 32.84
N GLN A 73 9.02 -3.18 32.09
CA GLN A 73 10.01 -2.20 32.51
C GLN A 73 9.40 -0.84 32.88
N LEU A 74 8.35 -0.43 32.14
CA LEU A 74 7.64 0.81 32.39
C LEU A 74 6.59 0.69 33.51
N HIS A 75 6.35 -0.52 34.03
CA HIS A 75 5.31 -0.85 35.02
C HIS A 75 3.91 -0.46 34.56
N VAL A 76 3.58 -0.73 33.29
CA VAL A 76 2.27 -0.47 32.66
C VAL A 76 1.72 -1.71 31.98
N GLU A 77 0.42 -1.73 31.72
CA GLU A 77 -0.25 -2.77 30.95
C GLU A 77 0.14 -2.68 29.46
N LEU A 78 0.28 -3.81 28.78
CA LEU A 78 0.56 -3.87 27.35
C LEU A 78 -0.73 -4.01 26.54
N ARG A 79 -0.92 -3.13 25.57
CA ARG A 79 -1.91 -3.28 24.51
C ARG A 79 -1.24 -3.34 23.16
N MET A 80 -1.30 -4.49 22.48
CA MET A 80 -0.77 -4.65 21.12
C MET A 80 -1.79 -4.27 20.06
N VAL A 81 -1.34 -3.60 19.02
CA VAL A 81 -2.12 -3.23 17.83
C VAL A 81 -1.43 -3.82 16.61
N GLY A 82 -2.15 -4.65 15.86
CA GLY A 82 -1.65 -5.21 14.61
C GLY A 82 -1.40 -4.12 13.58
N VAL A 83 -0.20 -4.14 12.99
CA VAL A 83 0.20 -3.23 11.90
C VAL A 83 0.71 -4.04 10.71
N THR A 84 0.64 -3.41 9.53
CA THR A 84 1.24 -3.89 8.28
C THR A 84 2.45 -3.03 7.92
N THR A 85 3.25 -3.49 6.97
CA THR A 85 4.37 -2.69 6.44
C THR A 85 3.89 -1.35 5.88
N SER A 86 2.69 -1.30 5.29
CA SER A 86 2.14 -0.10 4.66
C SER A 86 1.51 0.91 5.63
N ASN A 87 1.00 0.49 6.80
CA ASN A 87 0.26 1.39 7.69
C ASN A 87 0.96 1.71 9.02
N ARG A 88 2.08 1.03 9.33
CA ARG A 88 2.75 1.14 10.64
C ARG A 88 3.21 2.56 10.98
N LEU A 89 3.83 3.27 10.03
CA LEU A 89 4.29 4.65 10.24
C LEU A 89 3.14 5.64 10.38
N GLN A 90 2.05 5.43 9.61
CA GLN A 90 0.85 6.25 9.75
C GLN A 90 0.22 6.09 11.14
N LYS A 91 0.04 4.85 11.63
CA LYS A 91 -0.52 4.60 12.97
C LYS A 91 0.35 5.18 14.09
N LEU A 92 1.67 5.25 13.87
CA LEU A 92 2.59 5.93 14.78
C LEU A 92 2.38 7.46 14.75
N ALA A 93 2.32 8.03 13.56
CA ALA A 93 2.17 9.48 13.36
C ALA A 93 0.82 10.01 13.88
N ASP A 94 -0.27 9.27 13.70
CA ASP A 94 -1.61 9.67 14.18
C ASP A 94 -1.86 9.37 15.67
N GLY A 95 -0.87 8.76 16.36
CA GLY A 95 -0.96 8.46 17.80
C GLY A 95 -1.87 7.26 18.14
N THR A 96 -2.27 6.46 17.16
CA THR A 96 -2.98 5.18 17.38
C THR A 96 -2.14 4.23 18.22
N ILE A 97 -0.80 4.30 18.09
CA ILE A 97 0.20 3.56 18.86
C ILE A 97 1.23 4.52 19.45
N ASP A 98 1.75 4.19 20.62
CA ASP A 98 2.80 4.96 21.29
C ASP A 98 4.19 4.59 20.78
N VAL A 99 4.40 3.29 20.57
CA VAL A 99 5.67 2.69 20.17
C VAL A 99 5.43 1.71 19.02
N LEU A 100 6.36 1.66 18.09
CA LEU A 100 6.35 0.74 16.96
C LEU A 100 7.53 -0.23 17.07
N ILE A 101 7.23 -1.54 17.17
CA ILE A 101 8.20 -2.64 17.12
C ILE A 101 7.73 -3.58 16.02
N ALA A 102 8.16 -3.35 14.77
CA ALA A 102 7.52 -3.99 13.62
C ALA A 102 8.47 -4.12 12.41
N THR A 103 9.64 -4.74 12.58
CA THR A 103 10.66 -4.96 11.54
C THR A 103 10.94 -3.68 10.74
N LEU A 104 11.12 -2.58 11.46
CA LEU A 104 11.28 -1.26 10.85
C LEU A 104 12.76 -1.01 10.52
N GLY A 105 13.17 -1.20 9.26
CA GLY A 105 14.52 -0.86 8.84
C GLY A 105 14.84 0.60 9.14
N ASP A 106 15.99 0.84 9.77
CA ASP A 106 16.49 2.16 10.04
C ASP A 106 17.06 2.77 8.77
N THR A 107 16.47 3.86 8.32
CA THR A 107 16.88 4.57 7.11
C THR A 107 16.83 6.08 7.33
N PRO A 108 17.69 6.86 6.63
CA PRO A 108 17.68 8.32 6.73
C PRO A 108 16.31 8.94 6.44
N GLN A 109 15.55 8.35 5.51
CA GLN A 109 14.21 8.83 5.15
C GLN A 109 13.22 8.65 6.30
N ARG A 110 13.27 7.51 7.02
CA ARG A 110 12.39 7.23 8.16
C ARG A 110 12.74 8.06 9.38
N ARG A 111 14.03 8.37 9.58
CA ARG A 111 14.48 9.30 10.62
C ARG A 111 13.96 10.73 10.45
N GLN A 112 13.51 11.10 9.24
CA GLN A 112 12.86 12.40 8.99
C GLN A 112 11.40 12.45 9.47
N ILE A 113 10.74 11.29 9.65
CA ILE A 113 9.30 11.21 9.94
C ILE A 113 8.96 10.53 11.26
N ALA A 114 9.93 9.86 11.87
CA ALA A 114 9.80 9.21 13.17
C ALA A 114 11.15 9.27 13.91
N THR A 115 11.10 9.24 15.24
CA THR A 115 12.31 9.03 16.05
C THR A 115 12.59 7.54 16.08
N LEU A 116 13.66 7.11 15.41
CA LEU A 116 14.17 5.75 15.45
C LEU A 116 15.16 5.64 16.59
N VAL A 117 14.83 4.79 17.56
CA VAL A 117 15.54 4.69 18.83
C VAL A 117 16.78 3.82 18.66
N SER A 118 17.95 4.38 19.00
CA SER A 118 19.22 3.65 19.03
C SER A 118 19.49 3.06 20.42
N PRO A 119 20.12 1.86 20.49
CA PRO A 119 20.59 1.04 19.37
C PRO A 119 19.46 0.27 18.67
N ASP A 120 19.73 -0.21 17.46
CA ASP A 120 18.84 -1.10 16.74
C ASP A 120 18.77 -2.48 17.41
N TYR A 121 17.61 -3.16 17.29
CA TYR A 121 17.39 -4.43 17.98
C TYR A 121 17.69 -5.67 17.12
N TYR A 122 17.74 -5.53 15.79
CA TYR A 122 17.96 -6.62 14.84
C TYR A 122 18.49 -6.07 13.50
N ALA A 123 18.83 -6.94 12.54
CA ALA A 123 19.10 -6.54 11.16
C ALA A 123 18.75 -7.66 10.18
N SER A 124 18.32 -7.28 8.98
CA SER A 124 18.04 -8.20 7.87
C SER A 124 18.51 -7.60 6.56
N GLY A 125 18.93 -8.45 5.62
CA GLY A 125 19.23 -8.07 4.26
C GLY A 125 18.00 -8.22 3.36
N VAL A 126 18.05 -7.63 2.16
CA VAL A 126 17.07 -7.88 1.11
C VAL A 126 17.52 -9.05 0.23
N ASN A 127 16.60 -9.94 -0.10
CA ASN A 127 16.86 -11.03 -1.01
C ASN A 127 15.63 -11.34 -1.87
N ILE A 128 15.73 -12.37 -2.72
CA ILE A 128 14.65 -12.83 -3.58
C ILE A 128 14.38 -14.30 -3.36
N MET A 129 13.12 -14.66 -3.18
CA MET A 129 12.66 -16.05 -3.28
C MET A 129 12.16 -16.29 -4.69
N ALA A 130 12.71 -17.29 -5.37
CA ALA A 130 12.34 -17.63 -6.74
C ALA A 130 12.22 -19.15 -6.93
N PRO A 131 11.46 -19.63 -7.93
CA PRO A 131 11.47 -21.03 -8.32
C PRO A 131 12.88 -21.51 -8.66
N ALA A 132 13.31 -22.66 -8.14
CA ALA A 132 14.64 -23.24 -8.40
C ALA A 132 14.91 -23.46 -9.90
N SER A 133 13.85 -23.63 -10.70
CA SER A 133 13.93 -23.77 -12.16
C SER A 133 14.42 -22.49 -12.88
N LYS A 134 14.33 -21.33 -12.22
CA LYS A 134 14.72 -20.02 -12.82
C LYS A 134 16.24 -19.79 -12.87
N LYS A 135 17.07 -20.59 -12.23
CA LYS A 135 18.55 -20.54 -12.29
C LYS A 135 19.13 -19.12 -12.28
N LEU A 136 18.71 -18.28 -11.32
CA LEU A 136 19.25 -16.92 -11.16
C LEU A 136 20.68 -17.00 -10.63
N GLY A 137 21.62 -16.35 -11.31
CA GLY A 137 23.03 -16.27 -10.92
C GLY A 137 23.46 -14.89 -10.39
N ALA A 138 22.75 -13.85 -10.82
CA ALA A 138 23.01 -12.46 -10.41
C ALA A 138 21.71 -11.65 -10.33
N TRP A 139 21.73 -10.55 -9.60
CA TRP A 139 20.62 -9.62 -9.50
C TRP A 139 20.23 -8.99 -10.84
N THR A 140 21.20 -8.84 -11.75
CA THR A 140 20.99 -8.34 -13.11
C THR A 140 20.13 -9.26 -13.97
N ASP A 141 20.01 -10.54 -13.62
CA ASP A 141 19.16 -11.50 -14.35
C ASP A 141 17.67 -11.19 -14.21
N LEU A 142 17.33 -10.35 -13.24
CA LEU A 142 15.97 -9.89 -12.95
C LEU A 142 15.61 -8.59 -13.68
N GLN A 143 16.54 -7.98 -14.41
CA GLN A 143 16.29 -6.73 -15.13
C GLN A 143 15.09 -6.84 -16.08
N GLY A 144 14.12 -5.92 -15.93
CA GLY A 144 12.90 -5.91 -16.73
C GLY A 144 11.93 -7.07 -16.46
N GLN A 145 12.24 -7.94 -15.49
CA GLN A 145 11.29 -8.97 -15.05
C GLN A 145 10.35 -8.42 -13.97
N THR A 146 9.09 -8.86 -14.04
CA THR A 146 8.11 -8.53 -12.99
C THR A 146 8.50 -9.27 -11.71
N VAL A 147 8.73 -8.52 -10.63
CA VAL A 147 9.10 -9.00 -9.30
C VAL A 147 8.05 -8.58 -8.29
N CYS A 148 7.52 -9.53 -7.54
CA CYS A 148 6.55 -9.24 -6.48
C CYS A 148 7.25 -8.62 -5.27
N SER A 149 6.64 -7.58 -4.70
CA SER A 149 7.08 -6.97 -3.45
C SER A 149 5.91 -6.46 -2.63
N THR A 150 6.20 -5.95 -1.44
CA THR A 150 5.20 -5.44 -0.50
C THR A 150 5.32 -3.94 -0.34
N GLN A 151 4.19 -3.27 -0.25
CA GLN A 151 4.10 -1.83 -0.07
C GLN A 151 4.77 -1.38 1.23
N GLY A 152 5.53 -0.28 1.19
CA GLY A 152 6.26 0.27 2.34
C GLY A 152 7.53 -0.49 2.73
N ALA A 153 8.02 -1.40 1.88
CA ALA A 153 9.32 -2.03 2.06
C ALA A 153 10.44 -1.06 1.67
N TYR A 154 11.41 -0.85 2.56
CA TYR A 154 12.47 0.17 2.43
C TYR A 154 13.36 -0.02 1.20
N PHE A 155 13.45 -1.24 0.71
CA PHE A 155 14.33 -1.60 -0.40
C PHE A 155 13.67 -1.42 -1.78
N ASN A 156 12.36 -1.25 -1.89
CA ASN A 156 11.66 -1.20 -3.17
C ASN A 156 12.25 -0.17 -4.12
N ARG A 157 12.42 1.06 -3.62
CA ARG A 157 13.00 2.17 -4.38
C ARG A 157 14.41 1.84 -4.88
N ALA A 158 15.29 1.45 -3.97
CA ALA A 158 16.69 1.20 -4.29
C ALA A 158 16.87 0.02 -5.24
N MET A 159 16.13 -1.07 -5.04
CA MET A 159 16.20 -2.27 -5.88
C MET A 159 15.63 -2.02 -7.28
N SER A 160 14.50 -1.28 -7.37
CA SER A 160 13.93 -0.89 -8.66
C SER A 160 14.90 -0.02 -9.47
N GLN A 161 15.52 0.97 -8.83
CA GLN A 161 16.45 1.88 -9.51
C GLN A 161 17.78 1.21 -9.89
N ARG A 162 18.35 0.42 -8.97
CA ARG A 162 19.68 -0.17 -9.16
C ARG A 162 19.69 -1.33 -10.16
N TYR A 163 18.65 -2.16 -10.13
CA TYR A 163 18.57 -3.38 -10.95
C TYR A 163 17.48 -3.31 -12.02
N LEU A 164 16.81 -2.17 -12.19
CA LEU A 164 15.74 -1.93 -13.16
C LEU A 164 14.65 -3.00 -13.10
N LEU A 165 14.25 -3.36 -11.85
CA LEU A 165 13.19 -4.32 -11.61
C LEU A 165 11.82 -3.69 -11.89
N ASP A 166 10.94 -4.44 -12.56
CA ASP A 166 9.52 -4.10 -12.67
C ASP A 166 8.79 -4.61 -11.41
N LEU A 167 8.62 -3.74 -10.41
CA LEU A 167 8.03 -4.13 -9.14
C LEU A 167 6.51 -4.15 -9.20
N GLN A 168 5.92 -5.33 -9.04
CA GLN A 168 4.51 -5.50 -8.76
C GLN A 168 4.31 -5.47 -7.24
N ILE A 169 3.80 -4.33 -6.74
CA ILE A 169 3.71 -4.05 -5.31
C ILE A 169 2.33 -4.43 -4.78
N TYR A 170 2.30 -5.31 -3.77
CA TYR A 170 1.10 -5.77 -3.09
C TYR A 170 0.94 -5.08 -1.73
N ASN A 171 -0.30 -4.95 -1.25
CA ASN A 171 -0.58 -4.34 0.05
C ASN A 171 -0.08 -5.18 1.23
N GLY A 172 -0.08 -6.52 1.09
CA GLY A 172 0.32 -7.47 2.11
C GLY A 172 1.35 -8.48 1.62
N VAL A 173 2.12 -9.01 2.56
CA VAL A 173 3.12 -10.08 2.32
C VAL A 173 2.46 -11.32 1.73
N ARG A 174 1.30 -11.72 2.28
CA ARG A 174 0.56 -12.89 1.84
C ARG A 174 0.18 -12.81 0.36
N ASP A 175 -0.30 -11.66 -0.10
CA ASP A 175 -0.73 -11.48 -1.49
C ASP A 175 0.45 -11.53 -2.46
N ALA A 176 1.61 -10.96 -2.06
CA ALA A 176 2.84 -11.04 -2.83
C ALA A 176 3.35 -12.49 -2.96
N MET A 177 3.30 -13.26 -1.87
CA MET A 177 3.68 -14.67 -1.86
C MET A 177 2.72 -15.53 -2.70
N LEU A 178 1.41 -15.28 -2.62
CA LEU A 178 0.42 -15.96 -3.46
C LEU A 178 0.68 -15.67 -4.95
N ALA A 179 0.99 -14.43 -5.29
CA ALA A 179 1.30 -14.04 -6.65
C ALA A 179 2.57 -14.74 -7.19
N LEU A 180 3.60 -14.90 -6.35
CA LEU A 180 4.77 -15.70 -6.70
C LEU A 180 4.40 -17.16 -6.97
N ARG A 181 3.63 -17.77 -6.07
CA ARG A 181 3.19 -19.16 -6.20
C ARG A 181 2.36 -19.39 -7.46
N ASP A 182 1.54 -18.41 -7.82
CA ASP A 182 0.71 -18.42 -9.03
C ASP A 182 1.51 -18.07 -10.31
N GLY A 183 2.83 -17.91 -10.21
CA GLY A 183 3.71 -17.64 -11.37
C GLY A 183 3.56 -16.24 -11.98
N ARG A 184 2.91 -15.30 -11.28
CA ARG A 184 2.72 -13.91 -11.76
C ARG A 184 3.98 -13.07 -11.70
N CYS A 185 4.96 -13.50 -10.91
CA CYS A 185 6.24 -12.82 -10.72
C CYS A 185 7.40 -13.78 -10.90
N ALA A 186 8.54 -13.24 -11.31
CA ALA A 186 9.79 -13.98 -11.42
C ALA A 186 10.35 -14.41 -10.06
N GLY A 187 10.07 -13.60 -9.02
CA GLY A 187 10.46 -13.84 -7.65
C GLY A 187 9.73 -12.89 -6.69
N TRP A 188 9.82 -13.19 -5.40
CA TRP A 188 9.35 -12.34 -4.32
C TRP A 188 10.55 -11.67 -3.64
N LEU A 189 10.65 -10.36 -3.78
CA LEU A 189 11.65 -9.50 -3.18
C LEU A 189 11.22 -9.13 -1.76
N TYR A 190 11.99 -9.58 -0.77
CA TYR A 190 11.69 -9.29 0.62
C TYR A 190 12.92 -9.45 1.53
N ASP A 191 12.72 -9.27 2.85
CA ASP A 191 13.76 -9.50 3.84
C ASP A 191 14.21 -10.98 3.82
N ASP A 192 15.51 -11.23 3.85
CA ASP A 192 16.11 -12.57 3.79
C ASP A 192 15.68 -13.46 4.96
N THR A 193 15.43 -12.88 6.13
CA THR A 193 14.91 -13.57 7.31
C THR A 193 13.51 -14.15 7.07
N ALA A 194 12.61 -13.38 6.42
CA ALA A 194 11.27 -13.84 6.09
C ALA A 194 11.29 -14.89 4.97
N ILE A 195 12.18 -14.72 3.98
CA ILE A 195 12.37 -15.70 2.91
C ILE A 195 12.87 -17.03 3.49
N SER A 196 13.88 -16.97 4.37
CA SER A 196 14.45 -18.18 5.01
C SER A 196 13.41 -18.94 5.82
N GLU A 197 12.55 -18.23 6.54
CA GLU A 197 11.44 -18.83 7.28
C GLU A 197 10.40 -19.46 6.34
N ALA A 198 10.01 -18.74 5.28
CA ALA A 198 9.07 -19.27 4.29
C ALA A 198 9.59 -20.56 3.62
N LEU A 199 10.87 -20.58 3.24
CA LEU A 199 11.51 -21.75 2.61
C LEU A 199 11.56 -22.98 3.51
N GLY A 200 11.45 -22.82 4.83
CA GLY A 200 11.31 -23.92 5.79
C GLY A 200 9.95 -24.62 5.75
N ARG A 201 8.95 -24.05 5.07
CA ARG A 201 7.58 -24.60 5.01
C ARG A 201 7.37 -25.51 3.80
N PRO A 202 6.59 -26.60 3.95
CA PRO A 202 6.37 -27.58 2.87
C PRO A 202 5.76 -26.99 1.60
N GLU A 203 4.96 -25.93 1.71
CA GLU A 203 4.29 -25.27 0.59
C GLU A 203 5.23 -24.55 -0.37
N TRP A 204 6.50 -24.31 0.06
CA TRP A 204 7.54 -23.63 -0.73
C TRP A 204 8.62 -24.58 -1.24
N GLN A 205 8.33 -25.89 -1.24
CA GLN A 205 9.22 -26.87 -1.88
C GLN A 205 9.38 -26.51 -3.37
N GLY A 206 10.64 -26.53 -3.85
CA GLY A 206 10.97 -26.12 -5.22
C GLY A 206 11.25 -24.63 -5.41
N PHE A 207 11.21 -23.85 -4.34
CA PHE A 207 11.70 -22.46 -4.32
C PHE A 207 13.04 -22.39 -3.59
N THR A 208 13.81 -21.35 -3.92
CA THR A 208 15.13 -21.10 -3.34
C THR A 208 15.36 -19.62 -3.13
N MET A 209 16.40 -19.30 -2.37
CA MET A 209 16.97 -17.95 -2.23
C MET A 209 18.35 -17.97 -2.91
N PRO A 210 18.42 -17.79 -4.24
CA PRO A 210 19.62 -18.13 -5.02
C PRO A 210 20.70 -17.05 -4.99
N LEU A 211 20.37 -15.83 -4.62
CA LEU A 211 21.27 -14.68 -4.69
C LEU A 211 21.83 -14.28 -3.31
N PRO A 212 22.97 -13.58 -3.25
CA PRO A 212 23.45 -13.01 -2.00
C PRO A 212 22.53 -11.91 -1.50
N SER A 213 22.33 -11.84 -0.19
CA SER A 213 21.59 -10.74 0.44
C SER A 213 22.31 -9.40 0.23
N LEU A 214 21.52 -8.37 -0.03
CA LEU A 214 21.99 -7.00 -0.23
C LEU A 214 21.39 -6.08 0.85
N MET A 215 21.90 -4.86 0.93
CA MET A 215 21.32 -3.78 1.72
C MET A 215 20.91 -4.22 3.14
N VAL A 216 21.82 -4.86 3.86
CA VAL A 216 21.57 -5.20 5.26
C VAL A 216 21.22 -3.92 6.02
N SER A 217 19.99 -3.85 6.51
CA SER A 217 19.45 -2.70 7.24
C SER A 217 19.19 -3.11 8.68
N PRO A 218 19.71 -2.38 9.65
CA PRO A 218 19.31 -2.55 11.04
C PRO A 218 17.83 -2.23 11.22
N TRP A 219 17.20 -2.81 12.24
CA TRP A 219 15.80 -2.57 12.57
C TRP A 219 15.69 -1.84 13.91
N ALA A 220 14.99 -0.71 13.88
CA ALA A 220 14.78 0.15 15.04
C ALA A 220 13.40 -0.03 15.66
N ILE A 221 13.31 0.23 16.95
CA ILE A 221 12.07 0.63 17.62
C ILE A 221 11.82 2.09 17.28
N ALA A 222 10.58 2.45 16.96
CA ALA A 222 10.25 3.83 16.63
C ALA A 222 9.19 4.41 17.55
N ILE A 223 9.32 5.72 17.80
CA ILE A 223 8.30 6.55 18.44
C ILE A 223 7.98 7.75 17.54
N ARG A 224 6.85 8.40 17.78
CA ARG A 224 6.48 9.60 17.04
C ARG A 224 7.53 10.69 17.27
N GLN A 225 7.87 11.42 16.22
CA GLN A 225 8.80 12.56 16.30
C GLN A 225 8.23 13.68 17.20
N GLY A 226 9.12 14.38 17.90
CA GLY A 226 8.78 15.53 18.74
C GLY A 226 9.55 15.51 20.06
N ASP A 227 9.83 16.71 20.59
CA ASP A 227 10.61 16.91 21.81
C ASP A 227 9.96 16.30 23.06
N ASP A 228 8.64 16.13 23.03
CA ASP A 228 7.85 15.44 24.07
C ASP A 228 8.17 13.96 24.22
N GLY A 229 8.89 13.38 23.26
CA GLY A 229 9.32 11.98 23.21
C GLY A 229 10.73 11.69 23.74
N ALA A 230 11.54 12.69 24.01
CA ALA A 230 12.98 12.51 24.30
C ALA A 230 13.26 11.58 25.50
N GLU A 231 12.47 11.67 26.57
CA GLU A 231 12.64 10.77 27.71
C GLU A 231 12.20 9.34 27.40
N LEU A 232 11.12 9.17 26.65
CA LEU A 232 10.67 7.86 26.17
C LEU A 232 11.74 7.21 25.27
N GLU A 233 12.33 7.97 24.35
CA GLU A 233 13.44 7.54 23.51
C GLU A 233 14.61 7.04 24.35
N ARG A 234 15.02 7.85 25.35
CA ARG A 234 16.12 7.49 26.24
C ARG A 234 15.85 6.18 26.97
N VAL A 235 14.67 6.02 27.56
CA VAL A 235 14.30 4.80 28.31
C VAL A 235 14.26 3.57 27.40
N ILE A 236 13.71 3.69 26.20
CA ILE A 236 13.69 2.59 25.24
C ILE A 236 15.11 2.25 24.79
N GLY A 237 15.95 3.24 24.46
CA GLY A 237 17.32 3.02 24.05
C GLY A 237 18.16 2.33 25.15
N ASP A 238 18.03 2.75 26.40
CA ASP A 238 18.69 2.11 27.53
C ASP A 238 18.23 0.66 27.72
N GLN A 239 16.95 0.40 27.46
CA GLN A 239 16.39 -0.96 27.50
C GLN A 239 16.97 -1.84 26.40
N ILE A 240 17.05 -1.36 25.14
CA ILE A 240 17.62 -2.12 24.02
C ILE A 240 19.12 -2.40 24.30
N ALA A 241 19.87 -1.42 24.79
CA ALA A 241 21.24 -1.61 25.20
C ALA A 241 21.39 -2.69 26.29
N GLY A 242 20.49 -2.70 27.28
CA GLY A 242 20.37 -3.75 28.28
C GLY A 242 20.07 -5.13 27.69
N TRP A 243 19.20 -5.20 26.69
CA TRP A 243 18.88 -6.45 26.00
C TRP A 243 20.08 -7.00 25.22
N HIS A 244 20.87 -6.16 24.55
CA HIS A 244 22.11 -6.60 23.92
C HIS A 244 23.11 -7.11 24.95
N ARG A 245 23.35 -6.35 26.04
CA ARG A 245 24.30 -6.73 27.11
C ARG A 245 23.96 -8.07 27.75
N SER A 246 22.71 -8.26 28.12
CA SER A 246 22.24 -9.47 28.79
C SER A 246 22.12 -10.70 27.88
N GLY A 247 22.15 -10.50 26.54
CA GLY A 247 21.87 -11.55 25.58
C GLY A 247 20.38 -11.87 25.41
N PHE A 248 19.48 -11.05 25.97
CA PHE A 248 18.03 -11.25 25.88
C PHE A 248 17.53 -11.40 24.43
N LEU A 249 18.07 -10.60 23.49
CA LEU A 249 17.69 -10.70 22.07
C LEU A 249 18.16 -12.02 21.44
N LEU A 250 19.32 -12.56 21.84
CA LEU A 250 19.78 -13.89 21.41
C LEU A 250 18.93 -15.01 22.03
N ASP A 251 18.42 -14.81 23.25
CA ASP A 251 17.50 -15.76 23.87
C ASP A 251 16.17 -15.78 23.14
N LEU A 252 15.66 -14.62 22.70
CA LEU A 252 14.46 -14.53 21.87
C LEU A 252 14.68 -15.15 20.48
N GLU A 253 15.85 -14.92 19.86
CA GLU A 253 16.20 -15.56 18.58
C GLU A 253 16.12 -17.09 18.71
N ARG A 254 16.69 -17.66 19.77
CA ARG A 254 16.61 -19.12 20.04
C ARG A 254 15.18 -19.58 20.35
N LYS A 255 14.44 -18.83 21.18
CA LYS A 255 13.04 -19.12 21.53
C LYS A 255 12.14 -19.24 20.30
N TRP A 256 12.35 -18.33 19.35
CA TRP A 256 11.52 -18.24 18.13
C TRP A 256 12.13 -18.98 16.93
N HIS A 257 13.16 -19.81 17.16
CA HIS A 257 13.81 -20.65 16.14
C HIS A 257 14.30 -19.87 14.90
N LEU A 258 14.71 -18.61 15.10
CA LEU A 258 15.30 -17.81 14.05
C LEU A 258 16.71 -18.35 13.69
N GLN A 259 17.11 -18.11 12.45
CA GLN A 259 18.50 -18.41 12.05
C GLN A 259 19.46 -17.49 12.82
N PRO A 260 20.61 -18.01 13.30
CA PRO A 260 21.56 -17.22 14.07
C PRO A 260 22.01 -15.95 13.35
N SER A 261 21.69 -14.80 13.91
CA SER A 261 22.03 -13.49 13.36
C SER A 261 23.46 -13.10 13.70
N ARG A 262 24.27 -12.84 12.68
CA ARG A 262 25.59 -12.25 12.86
C ARG A 262 25.52 -10.87 13.53
N TYR A 263 24.49 -10.11 13.18
CA TYR A 263 24.26 -8.79 13.76
C TYR A 263 24.08 -8.88 15.28
N LEU A 264 23.18 -9.74 15.77
CA LEU A 264 22.94 -9.89 17.21
C LEU A 264 24.19 -10.34 17.96
N GLN A 265 24.97 -11.27 17.38
CA GLN A 265 26.22 -11.73 18.00
C GLN A 265 27.26 -10.60 18.08
N GLN A 266 27.39 -9.78 17.04
CA GLN A 266 28.30 -8.63 17.03
C GLN A 266 27.83 -7.55 17.98
N ALA A 267 26.54 -7.21 17.95
CA ALA A 267 25.94 -6.22 18.83
C ALA A 267 26.10 -6.63 20.30
N GLN A 268 25.83 -7.90 20.65
CA GLN A 268 26.04 -8.35 22.02
C GLN A 268 27.50 -8.15 22.46
N ARG A 269 28.48 -8.53 21.63
CA ARG A 269 29.90 -8.35 21.97
C ARG A 269 30.23 -6.87 22.21
N LEU A 270 29.82 -6.01 21.29
CA LEU A 270 30.07 -4.56 21.38
C LEU A 270 29.41 -3.94 22.62
N TRP A 271 28.15 -4.24 22.87
CA TRP A 271 27.40 -3.63 23.97
C TRP A 271 27.76 -4.21 25.35
N SER A 272 28.31 -5.43 25.41
CA SER A 272 28.77 -6.06 26.64
C SER A 272 30.26 -5.78 26.94
N GLU A 273 30.99 -5.11 26.04
CA GLU A 273 32.39 -4.77 26.23
C GLU A 273 32.54 -3.78 27.39
N GLN A 274 33.46 -4.07 28.29
CA GLN A 274 33.75 -3.24 29.45
C GLN A 274 35.18 -2.69 29.37
N SER A 275 35.34 -1.46 29.81
CA SER A 275 36.64 -0.84 30.04
C SER A 275 37.31 -1.41 31.31
N ASP A 276 38.59 -1.08 31.51
CA ASP A 276 39.40 -1.55 32.68
C ASP A 276 38.80 -1.16 34.04
N ASP A 277 37.98 -0.11 34.09
CA ASP A 277 37.26 0.36 35.27
C ASP A 277 35.89 -0.36 35.51
N GLY A 278 35.54 -1.33 34.66
CA GLY A 278 34.30 -2.07 34.73
C GLY A 278 33.08 -1.35 34.16
N THR A 279 33.23 -0.16 33.59
CA THR A 279 32.15 0.55 32.89
C THR A 279 31.99 -0.01 31.48
N TYR A 280 30.73 -0.03 30.96
CA TYR A 280 30.52 -0.45 29.58
C TYR A 280 31.07 0.60 28.62
N VAL A 281 31.82 0.17 27.59
CA VAL A 281 32.32 1.04 26.52
C VAL A 281 31.18 1.78 25.85
N CYS A 282 30.07 1.08 25.57
CA CYS A 282 28.83 1.66 25.05
C CYS A 282 27.93 2.15 26.21
N SER A 283 28.35 3.20 26.92
CA SER A 283 27.56 3.92 27.92
C SER A 283 27.25 5.31 27.40
N ARG A 284 26.07 5.87 27.78
CA ARG A 284 25.73 7.24 27.37
C ARG A 284 26.76 8.24 27.87
N THR A 285 27.07 9.20 27.01
CA THR A 285 27.93 10.35 27.34
C THR A 285 27.23 11.28 28.32
N THR A 286 27.95 12.28 28.80
CA THR A 286 27.38 13.33 29.67
C THR A 286 26.28 14.15 28.98
N THR A 287 26.27 14.19 27.65
CA THR A 287 25.20 14.80 26.83
C THR A 287 23.99 13.89 26.64
N GLY A 288 24.08 12.63 27.05
CA GLY A 288 23.00 11.65 26.89
C GLY A 288 23.04 10.84 25.60
N ASP A 289 24.03 11.11 24.73
CA ASP A 289 24.21 10.42 23.46
C ASP A 289 24.98 9.10 23.61
N TRP A 290 24.85 8.19 22.67
CA TRP A 290 25.72 7.04 22.56
C TRP A 290 27.07 7.44 21.93
N PRO A 291 28.20 6.83 22.34
CA PRO A 291 29.48 7.03 21.67
C PRO A 291 29.42 6.66 20.19
N ASP A 292 30.13 7.38 19.32
CA ASP A 292 30.13 7.15 17.87
C ASP A 292 30.49 5.71 17.49
N ALA A 293 31.38 5.06 18.25
CA ALA A 293 31.76 3.66 18.05
C ALA A 293 30.63 2.67 18.33
N CYS A 294 29.58 3.09 19.04
CA CYS A 294 28.44 2.29 19.44
C CYS A 294 27.16 2.64 18.64
N GLN A 295 27.26 3.62 17.75
CA GLN A 295 26.16 3.96 16.84
C GLN A 295 26.30 3.13 15.57
N ASP A 296 25.18 2.56 15.11
CA ASP A 296 25.14 1.92 13.81
C ASP A 296 25.46 2.98 12.75
N GLN A 297 26.53 2.77 11.96
CA GLN A 297 26.94 3.67 10.89
C GLN A 297 25.94 3.54 9.73
N ILE A 298 24.78 4.14 9.89
CA ILE A 298 23.87 4.35 8.77
C ILE A 298 24.51 5.39 7.88
N GLY A 299 25.02 4.95 6.73
CA GLY A 299 25.66 5.83 5.77
C GLY A 299 24.70 6.98 5.44
N HIS A 300 25.03 8.17 5.93
CA HIS A 300 24.38 9.40 5.47
C HIS A 300 24.77 9.58 4.01
N GLY A 301 24.00 8.94 3.11
CA GLY A 301 24.10 9.19 1.69
C GLY A 301 23.72 10.66 1.46
N SER A 302 24.71 11.54 1.46
CA SER A 302 24.56 12.91 1.04
C SER A 302 24.38 12.93 -0.48
N GLU A 303 23.22 12.52 -0.97
CA GLU A 303 22.78 12.97 -2.27
C GLU A 303 22.62 14.48 -2.17
N SER A 304 23.35 15.23 -3.00
CA SER A 304 23.26 16.70 -3.05
C SER A 304 21.82 17.09 -3.42
N ALA A 305 21.05 17.48 -2.41
CA ALA A 305 19.65 17.85 -2.59
C ALA A 305 19.53 19.00 -3.60
N SER A 306 18.71 18.83 -4.62
CA SER A 306 18.40 19.88 -5.60
C SER A 306 17.75 21.09 -4.94
N ALA A 307 17.80 22.28 -5.59
CA ALA A 307 17.16 23.48 -5.05
C ALA A 307 15.66 23.29 -4.76
N LEU A 308 14.97 22.50 -5.59
CA LEU A 308 13.55 22.18 -5.41
C LEU A 308 13.33 21.28 -4.19
N GLN A 309 14.22 20.31 -3.96
CA GLN A 309 14.17 19.45 -2.76
C GLN A 309 14.40 20.27 -1.49
N LYS A 310 15.41 21.16 -1.49
CA LYS A 310 15.67 22.05 -0.35
C LYS A 310 14.48 22.93 -0.01
N LEU A 311 13.82 23.51 -1.02
CA LEU A 311 12.62 24.31 -0.82
C LEU A 311 11.46 23.47 -0.28
N GLY A 312 11.25 22.28 -0.83
CA GLY A 312 10.22 21.35 -0.35
C GLY A 312 10.43 20.91 1.10
N MET A 313 11.68 20.61 1.49
CA MET A 313 12.04 20.32 2.87
C MET A 313 11.80 21.52 3.80
N GLN A 314 12.16 22.73 3.40
CA GLN A 314 11.89 23.95 4.17
C GLN A 314 10.38 24.18 4.38
N ILE A 315 9.56 23.92 3.35
CA ILE A 315 8.10 24.01 3.47
C ILE A 315 7.59 22.98 4.47
N ASN A 316 8.09 21.75 4.41
CA ASN A 316 7.74 20.70 5.35
C ASN A 316 8.11 21.09 6.79
N ASP A 317 9.33 21.58 7.02
CA ASP A 317 9.82 22.00 8.33
C ASP A 317 8.99 23.15 8.93
N LEU A 318 8.52 24.09 8.08
CA LEU A 318 7.75 25.26 8.51
C LEU A 318 6.27 24.97 8.71
N THR A 319 5.69 24.06 7.93
CA THR A 319 4.23 23.88 7.84
C THR A 319 3.76 22.50 8.23
N GLY A 320 4.67 21.53 8.35
CA GLY A 320 4.33 20.11 8.52
C GLY A 320 3.69 19.47 7.26
N LEU A 321 3.66 20.20 6.13
CA LEU A 321 3.07 19.73 4.89
C LEU A 321 4.16 19.17 3.96
N ASP A 322 4.19 17.86 3.79
CA ASP A 322 5.14 17.21 2.89
C ASP A 322 4.56 17.09 1.47
N PHE A 323 5.24 17.67 0.50
CA PHE A 323 4.95 17.61 -0.93
C PHE A 323 6.00 16.78 -1.68
N SER A 324 6.55 15.73 -1.07
CA SER A 324 7.59 14.87 -1.65
C SER A 324 7.22 14.31 -3.03
N PHE A 325 5.94 14.04 -3.27
CA PHE A 325 5.41 13.61 -4.57
C PHE A 325 5.60 14.65 -5.70
N ILE A 326 6.02 15.88 -5.39
CA ILE A 326 6.36 16.91 -6.36
C ILE A 326 7.88 17.07 -6.48
N TYR A 327 8.60 17.19 -5.37
CA TYR A 327 10.02 17.54 -5.38
C TYR A 327 10.97 16.34 -5.37
N ASP A 328 10.56 15.19 -4.88
CA ASP A 328 11.36 13.97 -4.96
C ASP A 328 11.19 13.32 -6.34
N GLY A 329 12.30 13.01 -7.02
CA GLY A 329 12.28 12.50 -8.40
C GLY A 329 11.60 11.13 -8.55
N TYR A 330 11.79 10.24 -7.56
CA TYR A 330 11.19 8.91 -7.56
C TYR A 330 9.69 8.96 -7.23
N ASP A 331 9.33 9.66 -6.14
CA ASP A 331 7.94 9.81 -5.71
C ASP A 331 7.11 10.49 -6.79
N ARG A 332 7.65 11.54 -7.40
CA ARG A 332 7.05 12.22 -8.55
C ARG A 332 6.82 11.28 -9.73
N GLY A 333 7.85 10.51 -10.10
CA GLY A 333 7.74 9.53 -11.19
C GLY A 333 6.66 8.51 -10.93
N SER A 334 6.64 7.92 -9.73
CA SER A 334 5.63 6.95 -9.29
C SER A 334 4.22 7.54 -9.27
N PHE A 335 4.06 8.75 -8.75
CA PHE A 335 2.77 9.45 -8.67
C PHE A 335 2.18 9.75 -10.06
N PHE A 336 2.98 10.33 -10.97
CA PHE A 336 2.52 10.62 -12.32
C PHE A 336 2.30 9.37 -13.16
N HIS A 337 3.11 8.33 -12.98
CA HIS A 337 2.86 7.03 -13.60
C HIS A 337 1.52 6.45 -13.13
N GLY A 338 1.27 6.44 -11.82
CA GLY A 338 -0.01 6.00 -11.26
C GLY A 338 -1.21 6.81 -11.78
N LEU A 339 -1.05 8.13 -11.95
CA LEU A 339 -2.08 8.99 -12.56
C LEU A 339 -2.37 8.59 -14.02
N LEU A 340 -1.35 8.35 -14.82
CA LEU A 340 -1.51 7.90 -16.21
C LEU A 340 -2.19 6.52 -16.28
N VAL A 341 -1.80 5.59 -15.42
CA VAL A 341 -2.45 4.27 -15.32
C VAL A 341 -3.92 4.41 -14.93
N SER A 342 -4.26 5.28 -13.97
CA SER A 342 -5.66 5.56 -13.61
C SER A 342 -6.46 6.13 -14.77
N ILE A 343 -5.91 7.10 -15.50
CA ILE A 343 -6.57 7.67 -16.69
C ILE A 343 -6.78 6.60 -17.77
N GLY A 344 -5.77 5.77 -18.03
CA GLY A 344 -5.87 4.63 -18.96
C GLY A 344 -6.93 3.62 -18.53
N LEU A 345 -6.95 3.26 -17.24
CA LEU A 345 -7.95 2.34 -16.70
C LEU A 345 -9.37 2.91 -16.80
N ILE A 346 -9.56 4.18 -16.46
CA ILE A 346 -10.86 4.87 -16.61
C ILE A 346 -11.31 4.85 -18.07
N ALA A 347 -10.43 5.21 -19.00
CA ALA A 347 -10.75 5.25 -20.42
C ALA A 347 -11.14 3.86 -20.97
N THR A 348 -10.34 2.84 -20.66
CA THR A 348 -10.61 1.46 -21.09
C THR A 348 -11.89 0.90 -20.46
N CYS A 349 -12.15 1.18 -19.18
CA CYS A 349 -13.37 0.78 -18.50
C CYS A 349 -14.62 1.49 -19.06
N VAL A 350 -14.53 2.79 -19.37
CA VAL A 350 -15.66 3.53 -19.99
C VAL A 350 -15.98 2.96 -21.37
N ILE A 351 -14.96 2.78 -22.22
CA ILE A 351 -15.14 2.19 -23.56
C ILE A 351 -15.69 0.77 -23.45
N GLY A 352 -15.09 -0.06 -22.60
CA GLY A 352 -15.55 -1.43 -22.36
C GLY A 352 -16.98 -1.49 -21.86
N SER A 353 -17.37 -0.61 -20.93
CA SER A 353 -18.75 -0.55 -20.40
C SER A 353 -19.77 -0.17 -21.46
N ILE A 354 -19.47 0.81 -22.31
CA ILE A 354 -20.35 1.22 -23.42
C ILE A 354 -20.47 0.06 -24.42
N THR A 355 -19.38 -0.63 -24.71
CA THR A 355 -19.35 -1.78 -25.61
C THR A 355 -20.21 -2.94 -25.06
N VAL A 356 -20.00 -3.30 -23.78
CA VAL A 356 -20.78 -4.34 -23.11
C VAL A 356 -22.26 -3.97 -23.06
N ALA A 357 -22.59 -2.71 -22.75
CA ALA A 357 -23.96 -2.23 -22.72
C ALA A 357 -24.65 -2.32 -24.07
N GLY A 358 -24.00 -1.83 -25.15
CA GLY A 358 -24.55 -1.83 -26.50
C GLY A 358 -24.71 -3.23 -27.07
N LEU A 359 -23.64 -4.04 -27.03
CA LEU A 359 -23.69 -5.43 -27.51
C LEU A 359 -24.65 -6.27 -26.69
N GLY A 360 -24.61 -6.17 -25.36
CA GLY A 360 -25.52 -6.92 -24.49
C GLY A 360 -26.99 -6.57 -24.73
N ALA A 361 -27.31 -5.28 -24.85
CA ALA A 361 -28.67 -4.84 -25.13
C ALA A 361 -29.20 -5.35 -26.50
N ILE A 362 -28.36 -5.32 -27.55
CA ILE A 362 -28.71 -5.89 -28.87
C ILE A 362 -28.88 -7.41 -28.75
N MET A 363 -28.02 -8.13 -28.01
CA MET A 363 -28.14 -9.59 -27.83
C MET A 363 -29.37 -9.98 -27.03
N VAL A 364 -29.81 -9.18 -26.06
CA VAL A 364 -31.06 -9.39 -25.31
C VAL A 364 -32.26 -9.22 -26.24
N GLU A 365 -32.21 -8.27 -27.16
CA GLU A 365 -33.27 -8.02 -28.19
C GLU A 365 -33.29 -9.08 -29.31
N ALA A 366 -32.14 -9.69 -29.60
CA ALA A 366 -32.03 -10.75 -30.57
C ALA A 366 -32.94 -11.92 -30.14
N ARG A 367 -33.90 -12.33 -31.01
CA ARG A 367 -34.96 -13.32 -30.73
C ARG A 367 -34.44 -14.76 -30.49
N LEU A 368 -33.27 -14.89 -29.89
CA LEU A 368 -32.64 -16.15 -29.51
C LEU A 368 -32.83 -16.35 -27.99
N PRO A 369 -33.88 -17.07 -27.55
CA PRO A 369 -34.29 -17.07 -26.14
C PRO A 369 -33.23 -17.60 -25.18
N LEU A 370 -32.36 -18.50 -25.63
CA LEU A 370 -31.30 -19.05 -24.83
C LEU A 370 -30.17 -18.01 -24.58
N ILE A 371 -29.75 -17.30 -25.64
CA ILE A 371 -28.72 -16.26 -25.59
C ILE A 371 -29.21 -15.07 -24.75
N SER A 372 -30.44 -14.60 -25.01
CA SER A 372 -31.04 -13.50 -24.27
C SER A 372 -31.09 -13.80 -22.75
N ARG A 373 -31.54 -15.00 -22.36
CA ARG A 373 -31.58 -15.42 -20.96
C ARG A 373 -30.19 -15.52 -20.34
N ALA A 374 -29.23 -16.09 -21.06
CA ALA A 374 -27.85 -16.23 -20.59
C ALA A 374 -27.21 -14.86 -20.37
N VAL A 375 -27.32 -13.93 -21.32
CA VAL A 375 -26.79 -12.56 -21.23
C VAL A 375 -27.44 -11.79 -20.07
N THR A 376 -28.78 -11.90 -19.95
CA THR A 376 -29.50 -11.24 -18.84
C THR A 376 -29.06 -11.81 -17.48
N ALA A 377 -28.97 -13.13 -17.36
CA ALA A 377 -28.52 -13.77 -16.11
C ALA A 377 -27.07 -13.37 -15.74
N ALA A 378 -26.16 -13.37 -16.72
CA ALA A 378 -24.80 -12.92 -16.54
C ALA A 378 -24.73 -11.43 -16.11
N ALA A 379 -25.53 -10.57 -16.74
CA ALA A 379 -25.59 -9.16 -16.39
C ALA A 379 -26.14 -8.93 -14.97
N ILE A 380 -27.18 -9.67 -14.56
CA ILE A 380 -27.70 -9.62 -13.19
C ILE A 380 -26.62 -10.07 -12.21
N PHE A 381 -25.92 -11.16 -12.48
CA PHE A 381 -24.83 -11.64 -11.64
C PHE A 381 -23.71 -10.59 -11.49
N CYS A 382 -23.21 -10.04 -12.62
CA CYS A 382 -22.15 -9.02 -12.59
C CYS A 382 -22.58 -7.75 -11.84
N ARG A 383 -23.84 -7.34 -11.95
CA ARG A 383 -24.37 -6.14 -11.29
C ARG A 383 -24.64 -6.34 -9.80
N MET A 384 -25.07 -7.53 -9.39
CA MET A 384 -25.46 -7.81 -8.01
C MET A 384 -24.29 -8.23 -7.10
N THR A 385 -23.17 -8.63 -7.69
CA THR A 385 -21.98 -9.01 -6.93
C THR A 385 -21.04 -7.80 -6.72
N PRO A 386 -20.39 -7.67 -5.54
CA PRO A 386 -19.46 -6.57 -5.29
C PRO A 386 -18.27 -6.61 -6.26
N PRO A 387 -17.93 -5.48 -6.93
CA PRO A 387 -16.88 -5.48 -7.94
C PRO A 387 -15.49 -5.86 -7.38
N LEU A 388 -15.20 -5.53 -6.13
CA LEU A 388 -13.96 -5.95 -5.47
C LEU A 388 -13.87 -7.48 -5.34
N LEU A 389 -15.00 -8.14 -4.99
CA LEU A 389 -15.04 -9.60 -4.90
C LEU A 389 -14.85 -10.24 -6.29
N GLN A 390 -15.44 -9.66 -7.34
CA GLN A 390 -15.22 -10.11 -8.71
C GLN A 390 -13.74 -10.03 -9.09
N LEU A 391 -13.05 -8.93 -8.74
CA LEU A 391 -11.62 -8.77 -8.98
C LEU A 391 -10.79 -9.86 -8.27
N TYR A 392 -11.08 -10.14 -7.00
CA TYR A 392 -10.38 -11.19 -6.27
C TYR A 392 -10.63 -12.59 -6.86
N VAL A 393 -11.87 -12.93 -7.18
CA VAL A 393 -12.21 -14.22 -7.82
C VAL A 393 -11.52 -14.39 -9.17
N VAL A 394 -11.50 -13.34 -9.98
CA VAL A 394 -10.87 -13.40 -11.30
C VAL A 394 -9.35 -13.47 -11.17
N VAL A 395 -8.72 -12.60 -10.38
CA VAL A 395 -7.25 -12.51 -10.32
C VAL A 395 -6.66 -13.64 -9.49
N PHE A 396 -7.20 -13.91 -8.29
CA PHE A 396 -6.65 -14.92 -7.38
C PHE A 396 -7.28 -16.30 -7.54
N GLY A 397 -8.53 -16.39 -8.01
CA GLY A 397 -9.20 -17.66 -8.28
C GLY A 397 -8.91 -18.19 -9.68
N ILE A 398 -9.46 -17.52 -10.71
CA ILE A 398 -9.29 -17.94 -12.11
C ILE A 398 -7.82 -17.80 -12.53
N GLY A 399 -7.14 -16.72 -12.12
CA GLY A 399 -5.72 -16.49 -12.40
C GLY A 399 -4.82 -17.59 -11.85
N ALA A 400 -5.05 -18.07 -10.63
CA ALA A 400 -4.32 -19.20 -10.06
C ALA A 400 -4.57 -20.51 -10.82
N PHE A 401 -5.80 -20.71 -11.32
CA PHE A 401 -6.13 -21.88 -12.12
C PHE A 401 -5.46 -21.85 -13.50
N THR A 402 -5.49 -20.71 -14.20
CA THR A 402 -4.85 -20.56 -15.51
C THR A 402 -3.33 -20.58 -15.44
N ALA A 403 -2.74 -20.14 -14.34
CA ALA A 403 -1.30 -20.17 -14.10
C ALA A 403 -0.73 -21.60 -14.16
N ARG A 404 -1.52 -22.62 -13.75
CA ARG A 404 -1.13 -24.05 -13.86
C ARG A 404 -0.91 -24.49 -15.30
N TRP A 405 -1.49 -23.78 -16.27
CA TRP A 405 -1.31 -24.02 -17.72
C TRP A 405 -0.35 -23.01 -18.37
N GLY A 406 0.43 -22.28 -17.56
CA GLY A 406 1.40 -21.29 -18.04
C GLY A 406 0.78 -19.97 -18.53
N VAL A 407 -0.52 -19.74 -18.29
CA VAL A 407 -1.20 -18.49 -18.66
C VAL A 407 -1.28 -17.57 -17.44
N THR A 408 -0.43 -16.55 -17.42
CA THR A 408 -0.44 -15.50 -16.38
C THR A 408 -1.47 -14.44 -16.70
N MET A 409 -2.28 -14.05 -15.72
CA MET A 409 -3.31 -13.05 -15.89
C MET A 409 -2.77 -11.65 -15.57
N ASN A 410 -2.85 -10.73 -16.53
CA ASN A 410 -2.49 -9.34 -16.32
C ASN A 410 -3.59 -8.64 -15.48
N ALA A 411 -3.18 -8.06 -14.34
CA ALA A 411 -4.10 -7.42 -13.38
C ALA A 411 -4.85 -6.22 -13.99
N PHE A 412 -4.22 -5.42 -14.85
CA PHE A 412 -4.86 -4.30 -15.54
C PHE A 412 -5.99 -4.77 -16.47
N ILE A 413 -5.74 -5.83 -17.26
CA ILE A 413 -6.74 -6.42 -18.17
C ILE A 413 -7.89 -7.02 -17.35
N ALA A 414 -7.59 -7.75 -16.28
CA ALA A 414 -8.61 -8.32 -15.41
C ALA A 414 -9.48 -7.22 -14.75
N ALA A 415 -8.88 -6.15 -14.25
CA ALA A 415 -9.59 -5.02 -13.67
C ALA A 415 -10.48 -4.33 -14.73
N THR A 416 -9.95 -4.06 -15.93
CA THR A 416 -10.72 -3.50 -17.03
C THR A 416 -11.92 -4.38 -17.37
N ALA A 417 -11.75 -5.69 -17.49
CA ALA A 417 -12.83 -6.61 -17.84
C ALA A 417 -13.92 -6.65 -16.75
N CYS A 418 -13.54 -6.84 -15.48
CA CYS A 418 -14.49 -6.90 -14.36
C CYS A 418 -15.29 -5.60 -14.21
N LEU A 419 -14.60 -4.45 -14.21
CA LEU A 419 -15.24 -3.16 -14.04
C LEU A 419 -16.10 -2.78 -15.26
N SER A 420 -15.68 -3.15 -16.46
CA SER A 420 -16.47 -2.95 -17.68
C SER A 420 -17.75 -3.81 -17.68
N LEU A 421 -17.67 -5.06 -17.25
CA LEU A 421 -18.82 -5.93 -17.09
C LEU A 421 -19.78 -5.40 -16.02
N TYR A 422 -19.26 -4.95 -14.88
CA TYR A 422 -20.07 -4.40 -13.80
C TYR A 422 -20.90 -3.17 -14.25
N ALA A 423 -20.26 -2.12 -14.78
CA ALA A 423 -20.98 -0.91 -15.20
C ALA A 423 -21.68 -1.07 -16.55
N GLY A 424 -21.14 -1.90 -17.45
CA GLY A 424 -21.77 -2.24 -18.71
C GLY A 424 -23.10 -2.97 -18.53
N SER A 425 -23.18 -3.87 -17.55
CA SER A 425 -24.43 -4.57 -17.19
C SER A 425 -25.52 -3.63 -16.67
N ALA A 426 -25.14 -2.64 -15.85
CA ALA A 426 -26.08 -1.61 -15.38
C ALA A 426 -26.54 -0.70 -16.52
N SER A 427 -25.62 -0.31 -17.40
CA SER A 427 -25.91 0.51 -18.58
C SER A 427 -26.74 -0.27 -19.62
N MET A 428 -26.51 -1.58 -19.78
CA MET A 428 -27.31 -2.47 -20.62
C MET A 428 -28.77 -2.49 -20.16
N ALA A 429 -29.03 -2.64 -18.87
CA ALA A 429 -30.39 -2.61 -18.33
C ALA A 429 -31.08 -1.27 -18.64
N ALA A 430 -30.38 -0.15 -18.47
CA ALA A 430 -30.92 1.17 -18.81
C ALA A 430 -31.25 1.32 -20.32
N LEU A 431 -30.41 0.74 -21.19
CA LEU A 431 -30.65 0.75 -22.63
C LEU A 431 -31.87 -0.11 -23.03
N THR A 432 -32.03 -1.27 -22.40
CA THR A 432 -33.20 -2.15 -22.66
C THR A 432 -34.51 -1.51 -22.18
N GLU A 433 -34.50 -0.89 -20.99
CA GLU A 433 -35.64 -0.12 -20.47
C GLU A 433 -36.01 1.06 -21.39
N ALA A 434 -34.99 1.79 -21.88
CA ALA A 434 -35.21 2.87 -22.84
C ALA A 434 -35.78 2.37 -24.18
N ALA A 435 -35.30 1.22 -24.65
CA ALA A 435 -35.85 0.60 -25.87
C ALA A 435 -37.32 0.19 -25.71
N ASP A 436 -37.68 -0.37 -24.54
CA ASP A 436 -39.08 -0.70 -24.21
C ASP A 436 -39.96 0.56 -24.15
N ALA A 437 -39.47 1.65 -23.55
CA ALA A 437 -40.18 2.92 -23.50
C ALA A 437 -40.40 3.52 -24.91
N ILE A 438 -39.43 3.43 -25.82
CA ILE A 438 -39.55 3.85 -27.20
C ILE A 438 -40.56 2.95 -27.93
N ARG A 439 -40.57 1.65 -27.69
CA ARG A 439 -41.45 0.66 -28.31
C ARG A 439 -42.91 0.89 -27.92
N HIS A 440 -43.20 1.36 -26.73
CA HIS A 440 -44.58 1.76 -26.34
C HIS A 440 -45.13 2.88 -27.20
N GLN A 441 -44.27 3.79 -27.67
CA GLN A 441 -44.67 4.89 -28.54
C GLN A 441 -44.56 4.54 -30.04
N ARG A 442 -43.64 3.65 -30.40
CA ARG A 442 -43.34 3.21 -31.76
C ARG A 442 -43.18 1.68 -31.76
N PRO A 443 -44.23 0.90 -31.98
CA PRO A 443 -44.20 -0.56 -31.89
C PRO A 443 -43.22 -1.24 -32.87
N GLU A 444 -42.86 -0.56 -33.95
CA GLU A 444 -41.89 -1.03 -34.95
C GLU A 444 -40.43 -0.87 -34.51
N PHE A 445 -40.16 -0.15 -33.41
CA PHE A 445 -38.80 0.11 -32.95
C PHE A 445 -38.11 -1.19 -32.53
N ARG A 446 -36.92 -1.41 -33.08
CA ARG A 446 -36.01 -2.51 -32.68
C ARG A 446 -34.69 -1.97 -32.26
N LEU A 447 -34.15 -2.52 -31.15
CA LEU A 447 -32.85 -2.17 -30.66
C LEU A 447 -31.78 -2.90 -31.51
N THR A 448 -31.38 -2.23 -32.59
CA THR A 448 -30.29 -2.61 -33.49
C THR A 448 -29.19 -1.56 -33.43
N TRP A 449 -28.11 -1.74 -34.15
CA TRP A 449 -27.08 -0.70 -34.28
C TRP A 449 -27.62 0.67 -34.69
N GLN A 450 -28.66 0.71 -35.52
CA GLN A 450 -29.31 1.95 -35.96
C GLN A 450 -30.24 2.55 -34.89
N GLY A 451 -30.86 1.71 -34.06
CA GLY A 451 -31.74 2.13 -32.96
C GLY A 451 -30.98 2.49 -31.67
N LEU A 452 -29.74 2.02 -31.53
CA LEU A 452 -28.95 2.21 -30.33
C LEU A 452 -28.74 3.70 -29.93
N PRO A 453 -28.45 4.65 -30.84
CA PRO A 453 -28.35 6.06 -30.50
C PRO A 453 -29.61 6.66 -29.90
N GLY A 454 -30.81 6.24 -30.39
CA GLY A 454 -32.10 6.67 -29.85
C GLY A 454 -32.31 6.17 -28.42
N ALA A 455 -32.05 4.89 -28.17
CA ALA A 455 -32.14 4.30 -26.85
C ALA A 455 -31.11 4.94 -25.90
N PHE A 456 -29.87 5.17 -26.37
CA PHE A 456 -28.84 5.82 -25.59
C PHE A 456 -29.20 7.28 -25.20
N ASN A 457 -29.85 8.01 -26.11
CA ASN A 457 -30.31 9.37 -25.80
C ASN A 457 -31.31 9.38 -24.64
N LEU A 458 -32.25 8.45 -24.62
CA LEU A 458 -33.25 8.32 -23.56
C LEU A 458 -32.62 7.79 -22.25
N ALA A 459 -31.70 6.83 -22.34
CA ALA A 459 -31.00 6.23 -21.22
C ALA A 459 -29.79 7.06 -20.75
N TYR A 460 -29.52 8.25 -21.31
CA TYR A 460 -28.28 9.00 -21.07
C TYR A 460 -27.97 9.21 -19.59
N GLN A 461 -28.95 9.63 -18.77
CA GLN A 461 -28.75 9.93 -17.37
C GLN A 461 -28.32 8.70 -16.53
N PRO A 462 -29.03 7.55 -16.58
CA PRO A 462 -28.62 6.35 -15.86
C PRO A 462 -27.30 5.77 -16.39
N VAL A 463 -27.02 5.84 -17.69
CA VAL A 463 -25.74 5.43 -18.26
C VAL A 463 -24.61 6.33 -17.74
N LEU A 464 -24.79 7.66 -17.75
CA LEU A 464 -23.82 8.61 -17.21
C LEU A 464 -23.53 8.32 -15.72
N ALA A 465 -24.59 8.07 -14.94
CA ALA A 465 -24.42 7.73 -13.51
C ALA A 465 -23.60 6.45 -13.31
N SER A 466 -23.85 5.42 -14.12
CA SER A 466 -23.09 4.17 -14.11
C SER A 466 -21.62 4.39 -14.47
N LEU A 467 -21.32 5.17 -15.51
CA LEU A 467 -19.96 5.49 -15.94
C LEU A 467 -19.20 6.38 -14.93
N VAL A 468 -19.88 7.30 -14.25
CA VAL A 468 -19.30 8.08 -13.15
C VAL A 468 -18.95 7.18 -11.96
N ASN A 469 -19.79 6.20 -11.65
CA ASN A 469 -19.49 5.24 -10.59
C ASN A 469 -18.27 4.38 -10.91
N ILE A 470 -18.01 4.08 -12.18
CA ILE A 470 -16.81 3.32 -12.56
C ILE A 470 -15.53 4.12 -12.32
N VAL A 471 -15.55 5.43 -12.54
CA VAL A 471 -14.38 6.30 -12.23
C VAL A 471 -13.98 6.18 -10.76
N LYS A 472 -14.98 6.12 -9.86
CA LYS A 472 -14.74 5.91 -8.41
C LYS A 472 -14.29 4.48 -8.10
N ALA A 473 -14.77 3.50 -8.86
CA ALA A 473 -14.47 2.09 -8.66
C ALA A 473 -13.08 1.68 -9.18
N THR A 474 -12.46 2.46 -10.09
CA THR A 474 -11.14 2.12 -10.64
C THR A 474 -10.06 2.05 -9.57
N GLY A 475 -10.18 2.80 -8.47
CA GLY A 475 -9.28 2.70 -7.33
C GLY A 475 -9.28 1.33 -6.63
N MET A 476 -10.31 0.49 -6.84
CA MET A 476 -10.32 -0.89 -6.32
C MET A 476 -9.28 -1.79 -7.01
N ALA A 477 -8.77 -1.38 -8.18
CA ALA A 477 -7.75 -2.12 -8.91
C ALA A 477 -6.41 -2.20 -8.15
N SER A 478 -6.16 -1.26 -7.21
CA SER A 478 -5.02 -1.33 -6.28
C SER A 478 -5.00 -2.62 -5.47
N ALA A 479 -6.16 -3.15 -5.12
CA ALA A 479 -6.28 -4.38 -4.33
C ALA A 479 -5.77 -5.63 -5.06
N VAL A 480 -5.64 -5.59 -6.38
CA VAL A 480 -5.07 -6.65 -7.21
C VAL A 480 -3.72 -6.24 -7.84
N ALA A 481 -3.05 -5.30 -7.19
CA ALA A 481 -1.71 -4.81 -7.53
C ALA A 481 -1.61 -4.12 -8.92
N VAL A 482 -2.65 -3.44 -9.35
CA VAL A 482 -2.54 -2.45 -10.42
C VAL A 482 -1.91 -1.19 -9.84
N SER A 483 -0.76 -0.78 -10.38
CA SER A 483 -0.02 0.42 -9.93
C SER A 483 -0.70 1.71 -10.40
N GLU A 484 -1.95 1.90 -9.98
CA GLU A 484 -2.74 3.09 -10.28
C GLU A 484 -2.52 4.19 -9.23
N LEU A 485 -3.19 5.34 -9.34
CA LEU A 485 -2.93 6.53 -8.53
C LEU A 485 -3.06 6.28 -7.02
N ILE A 486 -4.06 5.51 -6.56
CA ILE A 486 -4.23 5.19 -5.13
C ILE A 486 -3.08 4.31 -4.66
N SER A 487 -2.72 3.28 -5.44
CA SER A 487 -1.61 2.38 -5.12
C SER A 487 -0.28 3.15 -4.99
N SER A 488 0.04 4.01 -5.98
CA SER A 488 1.26 4.82 -5.95
C SER A 488 1.27 5.83 -4.79
N SER A 489 0.12 6.47 -4.54
CA SER A 489 0.00 7.43 -3.43
C SER A 489 0.10 6.78 -2.06
N THR A 490 -0.53 5.62 -1.88
CA THR A 490 -0.43 4.87 -0.62
C THR A 490 0.98 4.30 -0.40
N ALA A 491 1.73 4.00 -1.47
CA ALA A 491 3.15 3.64 -1.37
C ALA A 491 3.98 4.82 -0.83
N ILE A 492 3.75 6.03 -1.34
CA ILE A 492 4.42 7.24 -0.86
C ILE A 492 4.05 7.52 0.61
N ILE A 493 2.78 7.39 0.99
CA ILE A 493 2.33 7.52 2.39
C ILE A 493 3.03 6.50 3.29
N ALA A 494 3.17 5.26 2.85
CA ALA A 494 3.80 4.20 3.63
C ALA A 494 5.29 4.45 3.88
N GLU A 495 5.98 5.16 2.99
CA GLU A 495 7.38 5.57 3.15
C GLU A 495 7.54 6.88 3.94
N ARG A 496 6.68 7.87 3.69
CA ARG A 496 6.81 9.25 4.20
C ARG A 496 5.92 9.56 5.41
N GLY A 497 4.93 8.74 5.72
CA GLY A 497 3.98 9.00 6.82
C GLY A 497 3.00 10.16 6.56
N ASN A 498 3.00 10.75 5.37
CA ASN A 498 2.25 11.96 5.01
C ASN A 498 0.85 11.66 4.48
N SER A 499 -0.01 11.09 5.32
CA SER A 499 -1.36 10.70 4.87
C SER A 499 -2.29 11.90 4.61
N ALA A 500 -2.20 12.96 5.43
CA ALA A 500 -3.16 14.06 5.38
C ALA A 500 -3.10 14.82 4.04
N VAL A 501 -1.91 15.29 3.63
CA VAL A 501 -1.75 16.03 2.37
C VAL A 501 -2.10 15.16 1.17
N MET A 502 -1.58 13.93 1.15
CA MET A 502 -1.79 13.02 0.01
C MET A 502 -3.26 12.63 -0.17
N MET A 503 -4.01 12.39 0.93
CA MET A 503 -5.44 12.07 0.84
C MET A 503 -6.26 13.24 0.30
N HIS A 504 -5.93 14.49 0.68
CA HIS A 504 -6.58 15.67 0.10
C HIS A 504 -6.25 15.85 -1.38
N VAL A 505 -5.01 15.63 -1.77
CA VAL A 505 -4.57 15.67 -3.18
C VAL A 505 -5.31 14.61 -4.00
N LEU A 506 -5.40 13.38 -3.50
CA LEU A 506 -6.15 12.30 -4.15
C LEU A 506 -7.63 12.67 -4.34
N MET A 507 -8.27 13.19 -3.29
CA MET A 507 -9.67 13.62 -3.35
C MET A 507 -9.88 14.67 -4.44
N VAL A 508 -9.01 15.67 -4.53
CA VAL A 508 -9.08 16.73 -5.55
C VAL A 508 -8.88 16.14 -6.96
N ILE A 509 -7.88 15.28 -7.14
CA ILE A 509 -7.61 14.68 -8.46
C ILE A 509 -8.77 13.78 -8.91
N TYR A 510 -9.29 12.90 -8.04
CA TYR A 510 -10.44 12.07 -8.39
C TYR A 510 -11.69 12.92 -8.69
N PHE A 511 -11.91 14.01 -7.96
CA PHE A 511 -12.97 14.97 -8.28
C PHE A 511 -12.79 15.56 -9.68
N ILE A 512 -11.57 16.00 -10.03
CA ILE A 512 -11.25 16.52 -11.36
C ILE A 512 -11.48 15.45 -12.44
N LEU A 513 -11.03 14.20 -12.22
CA LEU A 513 -11.22 13.10 -13.15
C LEU A 513 -12.70 12.80 -13.39
N VAL A 514 -13.52 12.78 -12.34
CA VAL A 514 -14.99 12.62 -12.47
C VAL A 514 -15.60 13.76 -13.29
N VAL A 515 -15.26 15.01 -12.98
CA VAL A 515 -15.77 16.19 -13.71
C VAL A 515 -15.33 16.14 -15.18
N MET A 516 -14.09 15.76 -15.44
CA MET A 516 -13.55 15.65 -16.80
C MET A 516 -14.29 14.58 -17.61
N VAL A 517 -14.53 13.39 -17.04
CA VAL A 517 -15.30 12.32 -17.69
C VAL A 517 -16.75 12.75 -17.93
N MET A 518 -17.42 13.36 -16.95
CA MET A 518 -18.78 13.89 -17.13
C MET A 518 -18.85 14.92 -18.25
N ARG A 519 -17.90 15.86 -18.32
CA ARG A 519 -17.83 16.87 -19.39
C ARG A 519 -17.62 16.24 -20.74
N LEU A 520 -16.67 15.31 -20.86
CA LEU A 520 -16.38 14.60 -22.09
C LEU A 520 -17.61 13.84 -22.61
N LEU A 521 -18.26 13.05 -21.75
CA LEU A 521 -19.46 12.29 -22.11
C LEU A 521 -20.62 13.21 -22.50
N THR A 522 -20.79 14.35 -21.81
CA THR A 522 -21.83 15.34 -22.16
C THR A 522 -21.57 15.98 -23.54
N VAL A 523 -20.32 16.28 -23.88
CA VAL A 523 -19.96 16.82 -25.20
C VAL A 523 -20.20 15.78 -26.29
N LEU A 524 -19.80 14.53 -26.06
CA LEU A 524 -20.03 13.43 -27.00
C LEU A 524 -21.53 13.18 -27.23
N HIS A 525 -22.30 13.16 -26.16
CA HIS A 525 -23.77 13.02 -26.24
C HIS A 525 -24.40 14.16 -27.05
N ARG A 526 -24.05 15.41 -26.81
CA ARG A 526 -24.56 16.55 -27.59
C ARG A 526 -24.23 16.46 -29.09
N LYS A 527 -23.02 15.99 -29.43
CA LYS A 527 -22.63 15.77 -30.83
C LYS A 527 -23.45 14.67 -31.47
N MET A 528 -23.66 13.54 -30.73
CA MET A 528 -24.47 12.42 -31.22
C MET A 528 -25.93 12.84 -31.48
N VAL A 529 -26.56 13.59 -30.56
CA VAL A 529 -27.95 14.07 -30.73
C VAL A 529 -28.06 14.99 -31.92
N ARG A 530 -27.09 15.87 -32.19
CA ARG A 530 -27.09 16.72 -33.38
C ARG A 530 -27.04 15.93 -34.70
N HIS A 531 -26.27 14.82 -34.73
CA HIS A 531 -26.18 13.95 -35.91
C HIS A 531 -27.42 13.10 -36.13
N VAL A 532 -28.15 12.76 -35.08
CA VAL A 532 -29.43 11.99 -35.22
C VAL A 532 -30.58 12.90 -35.58
N ALA A 533 -30.50 14.21 -35.30
CA ALA A 533 -31.52 15.20 -35.64
C ALA A 533 -31.31 15.86 -37.05
N ALA A 534 -30.15 15.70 -37.68
CA ALA A 534 -29.82 16.09 -39.03
C ALA A 534 -30.03 14.93 -39.99
#